data_fa5783672404d99ccde6d570e20552f3
#
_entry.id   fa5783672404d99ccde6d570e20552f3
#
_cell.length_a   1.000
_cell.length_b   1.000
_cell.length_c   1.000
_cell.angle_alpha   90.00
_cell.angle_beta   90.00
_cell.angle_gamma   90.00
#
_symmetry.space_group_name_H-M   'P 1'
#
loop_
_entity.id
_entity.type
_entity.pdbx_description
1 polymer ?
#
loop_
_entity_poly.entity_id
_entity_poly.type
_entity_poly.pdbx_seq_one_letter_code
_entity_poly.pdbx_strand_id
1 'polypeptide(L)'
;MTDQKSLSGRAWAEMLVLALIWGGSFLSIRIALDEISPLMSVAHRVTLAMLVLWVVVATMRIPLPRNPRIWFAFLLMGLLNNVIPFVLMAWGQLYIESGLTSILNAFTAVVGVVMAALFFSDERLTPRKIIGVVLGFFGVAVAIGLENFKNFDLRSLAQLAVIGGTVAYAAAGVWARKNLVGMPPQLAAAGMLTGATVIMLPLVYFVEGPPT
;
A
#
# COMPACT_ATOMS: atom_id res chain seq x y z
N MET A 1 -17.63 -24.62 -14.90
CA MET A 1 -18.28 -23.53 -14.13
C MET A 1 -17.58 -23.51 -12.79
N THR A 2 -16.70 -22.53 -12.55
CA THR A 2 -16.03 -22.38 -11.26
C THR A 2 -17.07 -21.83 -10.28
N ASP A 3 -17.34 -22.56 -9.21
CA ASP A 3 -18.21 -22.13 -8.11
C ASP A 3 -17.74 -20.76 -7.62
N GLN A 4 -18.57 -19.75 -7.81
CA GLN A 4 -18.35 -18.42 -7.29
C GLN A 4 -18.51 -18.51 -5.77
N LYS A 5 -17.36 -18.57 -5.05
CA LYS A 5 -17.37 -18.63 -3.60
C LYS A 5 -18.04 -17.38 -3.06
N SER A 6 -19.19 -17.52 -2.44
CA SER A 6 -19.84 -16.43 -1.71
C SER A 6 -18.98 -16.04 -0.50
N LEU A 7 -18.79 -14.76 -0.29
CA LEU A 7 -18.08 -14.25 0.88
C LEU A 7 -18.92 -14.53 2.13
N SER A 8 -18.27 -15.07 3.17
CA SER A 8 -18.92 -15.27 4.47
C SER A 8 -19.20 -13.91 5.16
N GLY A 9 -20.19 -13.88 6.06
CA GLY A 9 -20.48 -12.69 6.85
C GLY A 9 -19.25 -12.19 7.65
N ARG A 10 -18.40 -13.14 8.11
CA ARG A 10 -17.12 -12.81 8.78
C ARG A 10 -16.15 -12.10 7.83
N ALA A 11 -16.02 -12.57 6.59
CA ALA A 11 -15.16 -11.93 5.59
C ALA A 11 -15.64 -10.50 5.26
N TRP A 12 -16.96 -10.28 5.20
CA TRP A 12 -17.53 -8.95 5.04
C TRP A 12 -17.19 -8.04 6.23
N ALA A 13 -17.33 -8.53 7.46
CA ALA A 13 -16.96 -7.75 8.65
C ALA A 13 -15.46 -7.39 8.67
N GLU A 14 -14.59 -8.35 8.36
CA GLU A 14 -13.15 -8.13 8.26
C GLU A 14 -12.80 -7.07 7.19
N MET A 15 -13.46 -7.10 6.04
CA MET A 15 -13.28 -6.10 4.98
C MET A 15 -13.75 -4.70 5.40
N LEU A 16 -14.88 -4.61 6.10
CA LEU A 16 -15.38 -3.31 6.61
C LEU A 16 -14.44 -2.71 7.65
N VAL A 17 -13.96 -3.51 8.60
CA VAL A 17 -12.97 -3.06 9.60
C VAL A 17 -11.69 -2.60 8.92
N LEU A 18 -11.20 -3.36 7.93
CA LEU A 18 -10.01 -2.98 7.15
C LEU A 18 -10.22 -1.66 6.40
N ALA A 19 -11.39 -1.47 5.78
CA ALA A 19 -11.73 -0.24 5.07
C ALA A 19 -11.77 0.97 6.01
N LEU A 20 -12.32 0.84 7.21
CA LEU A 20 -12.33 1.89 8.23
C LEU A 20 -10.92 2.26 8.70
N ILE A 21 -10.08 1.25 8.99
CA ILE A 21 -8.70 1.47 9.42
C ILE A 21 -7.89 2.15 8.30
N TRP A 22 -8.02 1.69 7.07
CA TRP A 22 -7.30 2.29 5.94
C TRP A 22 -7.78 3.69 5.61
N GLY A 23 -9.10 3.91 5.58
CA GLY A 23 -9.67 5.23 5.36
C GLY A 23 -9.21 6.24 6.40
N GLY A 24 -9.25 5.85 7.69
CA GLY A 24 -8.76 6.68 8.79
C GLY A 24 -7.26 6.97 8.72
N SER A 25 -6.47 6.11 8.08
CA SER A 25 -5.02 6.32 7.99
C SER A 25 -4.61 7.54 7.16
N PHE A 26 -5.37 7.92 6.13
CA PHE A 26 -5.09 9.13 5.34
C PHE A 26 -5.25 10.40 6.19
N LEU A 27 -6.32 10.46 7.00
CA LEU A 27 -6.53 11.56 7.92
C LEU A 27 -5.43 11.61 8.99
N SER A 28 -5.09 10.48 9.58
CA SER A 28 -4.03 10.39 10.59
C SER A 28 -2.67 10.83 10.04
N ILE A 29 -2.35 10.45 8.80
CA ILE A 29 -1.13 10.92 8.14
C ILE A 29 -1.18 12.43 7.95
N ARG A 30 -2.30 13.00 7.47
CA ARG A 30 -2.43 14.43 7.26
C ARG A 30 -2.21 15.22 8.55
N ILE A 31 -2.77 14.77 9.67
CA ILE A 31 -2.55 15.38 10.98
C ILE A 31 -1.09 15.26 11.42
N ALA A 32 -0.48 14.10 11.24
CA ALA A 32 0.92 13.89 11.60
C ALA A 32 1.88 14.80 10.81
N LEU A 33 1.56 15.10 9.54
CA LEU A 33 2.36 15.96 8.68
C LEU A 33 2.38 17.45 9.10
N ASP A 34 1.53 17.85 10.04
CA ASP A 34 1.57 19.18 10.64
C ASP A 34 2.73 19.31 11.67
N GLU A 35 3.20 18.17 12.21
CA GLU A 35 4.23 18.13 13.27
C GLU A 35 5.53 17.45 12.82
N ILE A 36 5.46 16.50 11.90
CA ILE A 36 6.63 15.72 11.47
C ILE A 36 6.71 15.63 9.94
N SER A 37 7.92 15.41 9.44
CA SER A 37 8.17 15.27 8.01
C SER A 37 7.51 14.02 7.41
N PRO A 38 7.30 13.97 6.08
CA PRO A 38 6.84 12.78 5.39
C PRO A 38 7.71 11.55 5.63
N LEU A 39 9.04 11.71 5.61
CA LEU A 39 9.97 10.60 5.83
C LEU A 39 9.88 10.07 7.26
N MET A 40 9.85 10.96 8.24
CA MET A 40 9.71 10.60 9.65
C MET A 40 8.37 9.91 9.91
N SER A 41 7.27 10.41 9.36
CA SER A 41 5.95 9.79 9.46
C SER A 41 5.95 8.35 8.94
N VAL A 42 6.55 8.11 7.76
CA VAL A 42 6.65 6.77 7.19
C VAL A 42 7.57 5.87 8.02
N ALA A 43 8.73 6.37 8.48
CA ALA A 43 9.65 5.60 9.31
C ALA A 43 9.01 5.12 10.61
N HIS A 44 8.30 6.00 11.33
CA HIS A 44 7.56 5.62 12.53
C HIS A 44 6.51 4.54 12.24
N ARG A 45 5.70 4.76 11.21
CA ARG A 45 4.64 3.83 10.81
C ARG A 45 5.18 2.43 10.52
N VAL A 46 6.21 2.31 9.68
CA VAL A 46 6.74 0.99 9.30
C VAL A 46 7.49 0.32 10.43
N THR A 47 8.23 1.09 11.25
CA THR A 47 9.01 0.55 12.37
C THR A 47 8.09 0.03 13.49
N LEU A 48 7.10 0.81 13.91
CA LEU A 48 6.17 0.36 14.94
C LEU A 48 5.36 -0.84 14.49
N ALA A 49 4.87 -0.84 13.24
CA ALA A 49 4.15 -1.97 12.68
C ALA A 49 5.04 -3.22 12.55
N MET A 50 6.32 -3.06 12.18
CA MET A 50 7.31 -4.14 12.17
C MET A 50 7.46 -4.78 13.55
N LEU A 51 7.66 -3.97 14.60
CA LEU A 51 7.82 -4.47 15.97
C LEU A 51 6.60 -5.28 16.42
N VAL A 52 5.40 -4.76 16.19
CA VAL A 52 4.15 -5.47 16.53
C VAL A 52 4.04 -6.79 15.78
N LEU A 53 4.31 -6.80 14.47
CA LEU A 53 4.22 -8.03 13.68
C LEU A 53 5.27 -9.07 14.06
N TRP A 54 6.48 -8.65 14.47
CA TRP A 54 7.46 -9.62 14.99
C TRP A 54 7.03 -10.24 16.31
N VAL A 55 6.34 -9.51 17.18
CA VAL A 55 5.71 -10.10 18.39
C VAL A 55 4.67 -11.15 17.98
N VAL A 56 3.82 -10.85 16.97
CA VAL A 56 2.84 -11.83 16.46
C VAL A 56 3.54 -13.06 15.88
N VAL A 57 4.56 -12.90 15.06
CA VAL A 57 5.33 -14.02 14.48
C VAL A 57 5.94 -14.88 15.58
N ALA A 58 6.52 -14.26 16.62
CA ALA A 58 7.13 -14.96 17.75
C ALA A 58 6.09 -15.72 18.59
N THR A 59 4.96 -15.10 18.92
CA THR A 59 3.88 -15.73 19.69
C THR A 59 3.25 -16.90 18.93
N MET A 60 3.10 -16.78 17.61
CA MET A 60 2.60 -17.85 16.74
C MET A 60 3.67 -18.90 16.44
N ARG A 61 4.91 -18.70 16.88
CA ARG A 61 6.05 -19.61 16.62
C ARG A 61 6.26 -19.94 15.14
N ILE A 62 6.06 -18.96 14.27
CA ILE A 62 6.23 -19.15 12.82
C ILE A 62 7.73 -19.29 12.50
N PRO A 63 8.14 -20.37 11.80
CA PRO A 63 9.55 -20.58 11.50
C PRO A 63 10.11 -19.53 10.55
N LEU A 64 11.30 -19.01 10.85
CA LEU A 64 11.93 -17.98 10.05
C LEU A 64 12.65 -18.59 8.81
N PRO A 65 12.54 -17.93 7.65
CA PRO A 65 13.23 -18.39 6.45
C PRO A 65 14.75 -18.25 6.61
N ARG A 66 15.48 -19.31 6.29
CA ARG A 66 16.95 -19.32 6.30
C ARG A 66 17.55 -18.90 4.97
N ASN A 67 16.76 -18.88 3.90
CA ASN A 67 17.21 -18.55 2.56
C ASN A 67 17.37 -17.02 2.40
N PRO A 68 18.56 -16.49 2.09
CA PRO A 68 18.81 -15.07 1.92
C PRO A 68 18.00 -14.45 0.76
N ARG A 69 17.60 -15.24 -0.24
CA ARG A 69 16.76 -14.78 -1.35
C ARG A 69 15.37 -14.33 -0.86
N ILE A 70 14.85 -14.94 0.20
CA ILE A 70 13.57 -14.55 0.80
C ILE A 70 13.70 -13.20 1.50
N TRP A 71 14.83 -12.98 2.19
CA TRP A 71 15.10 -11.69 2.83
C TRP A 71 15.27 -10.57 1.81
N PHE A 72 15.92 -10.84 0.66
CA PHE A 72 15.94 -9.91 -0.46
C PHE A 72 14.54 -9.67 -1.04
N ALA A 73 13.70 -10.71 -1.13
CA ALA A 73 12.33 -10.57 -1.57
C ALA A 73 11.51 -9.68 -0.61
N PHE A 74 11.72 -9.80 0.70
CA PHE A 74 11.13 -8.91 1.70
C PHE A 74 11.63 -7.46 1.56
N LEU A 75 12.92 -7.26 1.35
CA LEU A 75 13.50 -5.94 1.15
C LEU A 75 12.86 -5.22 -0.04
N LEU A 76 12.79 -5.89 -1.19
CA LEU A 76 12.17 -5.33 -2.38
C LEU A 76 10.66 -5.15 -2.23
N MET A 77 10.00 -6.08 -1.52
CA MET A 77 8.58 -5.92 -1.17
C MET A 77 8.37 -4.71 -0.27
N GLY A 78 9.23 -4.49 0.73
CA GLY A 78 9.21 -3.32 1.60
C GLY A 78 9.39 -2.01 0.83
N LEU A 79 10.32 -1.99 -0.13
CA LEU A 79 10.55 -0.84 -1.01
C LEU A 79 9.31 -0.53 -1.85
N LEU A 80 8.77 -1.52 -2.56
CA LEU A 80 7.66 -1.33 -3.50
C LEU A 80 6.32 -1.11 -2.81
N ASN A 81 6.08 -1.74 -1.67
CA ASN A 81 4.76 -1.72 -1.00
C ASN A 81 4.68 -0.72 0.16
N ASN A 82 5.80 -0.23 0.66
CA ASN A 82 5.78 0.68 1.82
C ASN A 82 6.61 1.94 1.57
N VAL A 83 7.89 1.82 1.23
CA VAL A 83 8.76 3.00 1.13
C VAL A 83 8.30 3.94 0.02
N ILE A 84 8.32 3.48 -1.23
CA ILE A 84 7.96 4.31 -2.37
C ILE A 84 6.53 4.88 -2.24
N PRO A 85 5.47 4.04 -2.10
CA PRO A 85 4.12 4.59 -2.10
C PRO A 85 3.82 5.46 -0.88
N PHE A 86 4.31 5.09 0.31
CA PHE A 86 4.02 5.88 1.52
C PHE A 86 4.72 7.23 1.49
N VAL A 87 5.99 7.29 1.05
CA VAL A 87 6.73 8.55 0.93
C VAL A 87 6.08 9.46 -0.13
N LEU A 88 5.76 8.90 -1.30
CA LEU A 88 5.12 9.68 -2.38
C LEU A 88 3.73 10.19 -1.97
N MET A 89 2.95 9.38 -1.28
CA MET A 89 1.61 9.78 -0.81
C MET A 89 1.69 10.78 0.35
N ALA A 90 2.58 10.58 1.32
CA ALA A 90 2.77 11.52 2.41
C ALA A 90 3.29 12.86 1.90
N TRP A 91 4.26 12.85 0.98
CA TRP A 91 4.73 14.07 0.34
C TRP A 91 3.62 14.74 -0.48
N GLY A 92 2.84 13.98 -1.24
CA GLY A 92 1.70 14.51 -1.99
C GLY A 92 0.69 15.22 -1.09
N GLN A 93 0.39 14.67 0.09
CA GLN A 93 -0.54 15.25 1.05
C GLN A 93 -0.08 16.59 1.67
N LEU A 94 1.16 17.01 1.46
CA LEU A 94 1.58 18.38 1.79
C LEU A 94 0.94 19.42 0.85
N TYR A 95 0.54 19.02 -0.36
CA TYR A 95 0.10 19.92 -1.43
C TYR A 95 -1.33 19.67 -1.90
N ILE A 96 -1.90 18.50 -1.62
CA ILE A 96 -3.26 18.12 -1.99
C ILE A 96 -4.01 17.55 -0.79
N GLU A 97 -5.33 17.70 -0.82
CA GLU A 97 -6.20 17.23 0.25
C GLU A 97 -6.23 15.70 0.35
N SER A 98 -6.44 15.19 1.56
CA SER A 98 -6.53 13.74 1.83
C SER A 98 -7.65 13.05 1.04
N GLY A 99 -8.75 13.75 0.76
CA GLY A 99 -9.84 13.27 -0.09
C GLY A 99 -9.37 12.97 -1.50
N LEU A 100 -8.69 13.91 -2.16
CA LEU A 100 -8.13 13.71 -3.50
C LEU A 100 -7.05 12.62 -3.49
N THR A 101 -6.17 12.59 -2.48
CA THR A 101 -5.18 11.53 -2.31
C THR A 101 -5.84 10.16 -2.25
N SER A 102 -6.94 10.02 -1.51
CA SER A 102 -7.68 8.75 -1.39
C SER A 102 -8.29 8.30 -2.72
N ILE A 103 -8.86 9.25 -3.50
CA ILE A 103 -9.39 8.95 -4.84
C ILE A 103 -8.26 8.50 -5.77
N LEU A 104 -7.16 9.23 -5.80
CA LEU A 104 -6.00 8.86 -6.62
C LEU A 104 -5.41 7.52 -6.20
N ASN A 105 -5.38 7.22 -4.89
CA ASN A 105 -4.93 5.91 -4.40
C ASN A 105 -5.85 4.77 -4.84
N ALA A 106 -7.15 4.99 -5.00
CA ALA A 106 -8.07 3.97 -5.52
C ALA A 106 -7.71 3.55 -6.97
N PHE A 107 -6.93 4.36 -7.69
CA PHE A 107 -6.39 4.01 -9.00
C PHE A 107 -5.44 2.79 -8.95
N THR A 108 -4.97 2.40 -7.75
CA THR A 108 -4.23 1.15 -7.53
C THR A 108 -4.97 -0.08 -8.08
N ALA A 109 -6.30 -0.12 -7.96
CA ALA A 109 -7.09 -1.23 -8.49
C ALA A 109 -7.03 -1.30 -10.02
N VAL A 110 -7.06 -0.14 -10.70
CA VAL A 110 -6.96 -0.05 -12.16
C VAL A 110 -5.59 -0.54 -12.62
N VAL A 111 -4.52 0.06 -12.06
CA VAL A 111 -3.13 -0.29 -12.40
C VAL A 111 -2.85 -1.76 -12.05
N GLY A 112 -3.37 -2.24 -10.91
CA GLY A 112 -3.20 -3.62 -10.45
C GLY A 112 -3.77 -4.65 -11.44
N VAL A 113 -4.96 -4.41 -11.97
CA VAL A 113 -5.58 -5.30 -12.97
C VAL A 113 -4.80 -5.30 -14.28
N VAL A 114 -4.31 -4.13 -14.72
CA VAL A 114 -3.47 -4.02 -15.93
C VAL A 114 -2.13 -4.74 -15.73
N MET A 115 -1.45 -4.49 -14.61
CA MET A 115 -0.18 -5.14 -14.28
C MET A 115 -0.33 -6.66 -14.15
N ALA A 116 -1.41 -7.13 -13.50
CA ALA A 116 -1.68 -8.56 -13.40
C ALA A 116 -1.84 -9.20 -14.79
N ALA A 117 -2.58 -8.57 -15.69
CA ALA A 117 -2.78 -9.08 -17.06
C ALA A 117 -1.50 -9.06 -17.91
N LEU A 118 -0.59 -8.11 -17.65
CA LEU A 118 0.69 -8.03 -18.37
C LEU A 118 1.70 -9.08 -17.89
N PHE A 119 1.69 -9.40 -16.60
CA PHE A 119 2.72 -10.27 -15.99
C PHE A 119 2.27 -11.72 -15.75
N PHE A 120 0.96 -12.00 -15.81
CA PHE A 120 0.40 -13.32 -15.53
C PHE A 120 -0.55 -13.76 -16.66
N SER A 121 -0.23 -14.86 -17.30
CA SER A 121 -1.01 -15.41 -18.42
C SER A 121 -2.41 -15.90 -18.03
N ASP A 122 -2.61 -16.24 -16.75
CA ASP A 122 -3.89 -16.64 -16.16
C ASP A 122 -4.79 -15.44 -15.78
N GLU A 123 -4.25 -14.20 -15.79
CA GLU A 123 -4.95 -12.97 -15.45
C GLU A 123 -5.30 -12.16 -16.73
N ARG A 124 -6.34 -12.59 -17.44
CA ARG A 124 -6.79 -11.88 -18.63
C ARG A 124 -7.67 -10.67 -18.29
N LEU A 125 -7.52 -9.59 -19.07
CA LEU A 125 -8.46 -8.47 -19.04
C LEU A 125 -9.78 -8.92 -19.67
N THR A 126 -10.78 -9.17 -18.84
CA THR A 126 -12.14 -9.47 -19.31
C THR A 126 -13.00 -8.21 -19.23
N PRO A 127 -14.02 -8.03 -20.09
CA PRO A 127 -14.92 -6.89 -20.01
C PRO A 127 -15.56 -6.74 -18.62
N ARG A 128 -15.86 -7.84 -17.95
CA ARG A 128 -16.43 -7.82 -16.59
C ARG A 128 -15.45 -7.25 -15.56
N LYS A 129 -14.15 -7.60 -15.64
CA LYS A 129 -13.11 -7.05 -14.76
C LYS A 129 -12.95 -5.54 -15.01
N ILE A 130 -12.90 -5.14 -16.27
CA ILE A 130 -12.76 -3.72 -16.65
C ILE A 130 -13.94 -2.92 -16.11
N ILE A 131 -15.18 -3.36 -16.36
CA ILE A 131 -16.38 -2.70 -15.86
C ILE A 131 -16.36 -2.62 -14.33
N GLY A 132 -16.02 -3.72 -13.64
CA GLY A 132 -15.94 -3.75 -12.17
C GLY A 132 -14.93 -2.76 -11.60
N VAL A 133 -13.75 -2.66 -12.20
CA VAL A 133 -12.70 -1.72 -11.78
C VAL A 133 -13.11 -0.27 -12.04
N VAL A 134 -13.68 0.03 -13.20
CA VAL A 134 -14.18 1.37 -13.57
C VAL A 134 -15.31 1.79 -12.61
N LEU A 135 -16.29 0.93 -12.39
CA LEU A 135 -17.39 1.21 -11.45
C LEU A 135 -16.88 1.39 -10.02
N GLY A 136 -15.91 0.57 -9.58
CA GLY A 136 -15.29 0.69 -8.25
C GLY A 136 -14.57 2.02 -8.10
N PHE A 137 -13.77 2.42 -9.08
CA PHE A 137 -13.07 3.71 -9.06
C PHE A 137 -14.04 4.90 -8.98
N PHE A 138 -15.06 4.92 -9.84
CA PHE A 138 -16.08 5.97 -9.81
C PHE A 138 -16.92 5.93 -8.54
N GLY A 139 -17.19 4.74 -7.99
CA GLY A 139 -17.86 4.60 -6.70
C GLY A 139 -17.09 5.25 -5.56
N VAL A 140 -15.77 5.05 -5.50
CA VAL A 140 -14.89 5.73 -4.52
C VAL A 140 -14.90 7.24 -4.74
N ALA A 141 -14.80 7.69 -5.98
CA ALA A 141 -14.81 9.10 -6.33
C ALA A 141 -16.11 9.80 -5.90
N VAL A 142 -17.27 9.17 -6.12
CA VAL A 142 -18.57 9.68 -5.68
C VAL A 142 -18.68 9.68 -4.15
N ALA A 143 -18.21 8.62 -3.48
CA ALA A 143 -18.28 8.50 -2.02
C ALA A 143 -17.43 9.55 -1.28
N ILE A 144 -16.27 9.90 -1.83
CA ILE A 144 -15.36 10.91 -1.24
C ILE A 144 -15.80 12.34 -1.61
N GLY A 145 -16.56 12.50 -2.69
CA GLY A 145 -17.03 13.78 -3.21
C GLY A 145 -16.41 14.14 -4.55
N LEU A 146 -17.24 14.32 -5.55
CA LEU A 146 -16.80 14.70 -6.91
C LEU A 146 -16.16 16.08 -6.97
N GLU A 147 -16.43 16.95 -5.99
CA GLU A 147 -15.80 18.26 -5.85
C GLU A 147 -14.28 18.18 -5.73
N ASN A 148 -13.73 17.08 -5.21
CA ASN A 148 -12.29 16.88 -5.13
C ASN A 148 -11.63 16.80 -6.51
N PHE A 149 -12.37 16.42 -7.57
CA PHE A 149 -11.86 16.46 -8.94
C PHE A 149 -11.68 17.87 -9.52
N LYS A 150 -12.29 18.91 -8.92
CA LYS A 150 -12.08 20.29 -9.38
C LYS A 150 -10.61 20.69 -9.28
N ASN A 151 -9.88 20.09 -8.34
CA ASN A 151 -8.46 20.34 -8.13
C ASN A 151 -7.56 19.30 -8.85
N PHE A 152 -8.14 18.46 -9.73
CA PHE A 152 -7.37 17.50 -10.50
C PHE A 152 -6.60 18.18 -11.63
N ASP A 153 -5.27 18.11 -11.55
CA ASP A 153 -4.35 18.65 -12.54
C ASP A 153 -3.20 17.65 -12.80
N LEU A 154 -3.15 17.11 -14.01
CA LEU A 154 -2.07 16.21 -14.43
C LEU A 154 -0.68 16.86 -14.46
N ARG A 155 -0.58 18.17 -14.36
CA ARG A 155 0.70 18.90 -14.26
C ARG A 155 1.17 18.99 -12.80
N SER A 156 0.31 18.70 -11.84
CA SER A 156 0.66 18.71 -10.42
C SER A 156 1.60 17.55 -10.08
N LEU A 157 2.84 17.86 -9.70
CA LEU A 157 3.81 16.86 -9.25
C LEU A 157 3.31 16.06 -8.04
N ALA A 158 2.53 16.69 -7.16
CA ALA A 158 1.96 16.02 -6.00
C ALA A 158 0.95 14.92 -6.40
N GLN A 159 0.09 15.21 -7.39
CA GLN A 159 -0.85 14.21 -7.91
C GLN A 159 -0.13 13.09 -8.67
N LEU A 160 0.89 13.44 -9.47
CA LEU A 160 1.72 12.45 -10.15
C LEU A 160 2.50 11.57 -9.15
N ALA A 161 2.97 12.12 -8.03
CA ALA A 161 3.61 11.35 -6.98
C ALA A 161 2.65 10.30 -6.39
N VAL A 162 1.41 10.69 -6.06
CA VAL A 162 0.39 9.74 -5.56
C VAL A 162 0.10 8.65 -6.59
N ILE A 163 -0.07 9.01 -7.86
CA ILE A 163 -0.25 8.04 -8.96
C ILE A 163 0.98 7.12 -9.07
N GLY A 164 2.19 7.66 -8.97
CA GLY A 164 3.44 6.87 -8.93
C GLY A 164 3.44 5.86 -7.78
N GLY A 165 2.92 6.24 -6.61
CA GLY A 165 2.70 5.34 -5.48
C GLY A 165 1.76 4.17 -5.81
N THR A 166 0.70 4.41 -6.59
CA THR A 166 -0.22 3.34 -7.01
C THR A 166 0.44 2.34 -7.96
N VAL A 167 1.32 2.83 -8.83
CA VAL A 167 2.13 1.96 -9.72
C VAL A 167 3.07 1.08 -8.90
N ALA A 168 3.71 1.65 -7.87
CA ALA A 168 4.57 0.88 -6.96
C ALA A 168 3.78 -0.21 -6.22
N TYR A 169 2.57 0.07 -5.74
CA TYR A 169 1.69 -0.95 -5.14
C TYR A 169 1.33 -2.08 -6.12
N ALA A 170 1.00 -1.74 -7.36
CA ALA A 170 0.69 -2.73 -8.38
C ALA A 170 1.92 -3.63 -8.69
N ALA A 171 3.11 -3.02 -8.78
CA ALA A 171 4.37 -3.75 -8.93
C ALA A 171 4.67 -4.66 -7.72
N ALA A 172 4.39 -4.18 -6.49
CA ALA A 172 4.50 -4.99 -5.29
C ALA A 172 3.58 -6.22 -5.32
N GLY A 173 2.35 -6.08 -5.82
CA GLY A 173 1.43 -7.20 -6.01
C GLY A 173 1.98 -8.27 -6.96
N VAL A 174 2.56 -7.84 -8.09
CA VAL A 174 3.23 -8.74 -9.03
C VAL A 174 4.43 -9.42 -8.38
N TRP A 175 5.26 -8.67 -7.65
CA TRP A 175 6.42 -9.19 -6.95
C TRP A 175 6.05 -10.22 -5.87
N ALA A 176 5.05 -9.90 -5.04
CA ALA A 176 4.55 -10.80 -4.00
C ALA A 176 4.06 -12.12 -4.58
N ARG A 177 3.28 -12.07 -5.66
CA ARG A 177 2.75 -13.27 -6.33
C ARG A 177 3.85 -14.15 -6.92
N LYS A 178 5.00 -13.57 -7.33
CA LYS A 178 6.13 -14.34 -7.87
C LYS A 178 7.05 -14.92 -6.80
N ASN A 179 7.21 -14.25 -5.67
CA ASN A 179 8.31 -14.54 -4.74
C ASN A 179 7.86 -14.94 -3.33
N LEU A 180 6.61 -14.65 -2.93
CA LEU A 180 6.11 -14.83 -1.56
C LEU A 180 4.92 -15.81 -1.47
N VAL A 181 4.63 -16.56 -2.54
CA VAL A 181 3.54 -17.55 -2.56
C VAL A 181 3.81 -18.65 -1.52
N GLY A 182 2.74 -19.04 -0.79
CA GLY A 182 2.81 -20.11 0.22
C GLY A 182 3.41 -19.69 1.56
N MET A 183 3.85 -18.44 1.70
CA MET A 183 4.37 -17.92 2.96
C MET A 183 3.22 -17.53 3.91
N PRO A 184 3.33 -17.79 5.22
CA PRO A 184 2.38 -17.29 6.20
C PRO A 184 2.23 -15.76 6.09
N PRO A 185 1.00 -15.20 5.99
CA PRO A 185 0.80 -13.76 5.78
C PRO A 185 1.47 -12.89 6.84
N GLN A 186 1.48 -13.33 8.10
CA GLN A 186 2.10 -12.62 9.22
C GLN A 186 3.61 -12.49 9.02
N LEU A 187 4.27 -13.56 8.56
CA LEU A 187 5.70 -13.57 8.28
C LEU A 187 6.04 -12.70 7.07
N ALA A 188 5.24 -12.80 6.00
CA ALA A 188 5.41 -11.96 4.81
C ALA A 188 5.28 -10.48 5.15
N ALA A 189 4.28 -10.11 5.97
CA ALA A 189 4.09 -8.73 6.42
C ALA A 189 5.22 -8.26 7.35
N ALA A 190 5.64 -9.07 8.34
CA ALA A 190 6.76 -8.73 9.21
C ALA A 190 8.07 -8.55 8.43
N GLY A 191 8.37 -9.47 7.51
CA GLY A 191 9.56 -9.39 6.65
C GLY A 191 9.55 -8.17 5.73
N MET A 192 8.42 -7.88 5.09
CA MET A 192 8.23 -6.68 4.26
C MET A 192 8.45 -5.39 5.05
N LEU A 193 7.87 -5.27 6.25
CA LEU A 193 8.06 -4.10 7.10
C LEU A 193 9.48 -3.98 7.64
N THR A 194 10.16 -5.11 7.87
CA THR A 194 11.60 -5.11 8.18
C THR A 194 12.40 -4.51 7.02
N GLY A 195 12.12 -4.95 5.79
CA GLY A 195 12.74 -4.37 4.59
C GLY A 195 12.49 -2.86 4.47
N ALA A 196 11.25 -2.42 4.71
CA ALA A 196 10.91 -1.00 4.71
C ALA A 196 11.65 -0.21 5.80
N THR A 197 11.71 -0.74 7.03
CA THR A 197 12.39 -0.11 8.17
C THR A 197 13.89 0.02 7.92
N VAL A 198 14.54 -1.03 7.40
CA VAL A 198 15.97 -1.03 7.05
C VAL A 198 16.30 0.03 6.01
N ILE A 199 15.38 0.35 5.10
CA ILE A 199 15.55 1.42 4.12
C ILE A 199 15.24 2.80 4.74
N MET A 200 14.12 2.90 5.48
CA MET A 200 13.62 4.20 5.97
C MET A 200 14.50 4.81 7.06
N LEU A 201 15.00 4.01 8.01
CA LEU A 201 15.81 4.57 9.12
C LEU A 201 17.09 5.25 8.64
N PRO A 202 17.93 4.62 7.77
CA PRO A 202 19.06 5.31 7.17
C PRO A 202 18.65 6.53 6.33
N LEU A 203 17.56 6.40 5.55
CA LEU A 203 17.08 7.49 4.69
C LEU A 203 16.73 8.73 5.52
N VAL A 204 15.97 8.57 6.61
CA VAL A 204 15.65 9.67 7.54
C VAL A 204 16.92 10.25 8.14
N TYR A 205 17.82 9.41 8.64
CA TYR A 205 19.06 9.86 9.27
C TYR A 205 19.94 10.71 8.34
N PHE A 206 20.08 10.30 7.07
CA PHE A 206 20.90 11.00 6.10
C PHE A 206 20.24 12.27 5.53
N VAL A 207 18.92 12.30 5.44
CA VAL A 207 18.19 13.45 4.86
C VAL A 207 17.83 14.50 5.92
N GLU A 208 17.43 14.07 7.10
CA GLU A 208 16.91 14.96 8.16
C GLU A 208 17.86 15.12 9.34
N GLY A 209 18.90 14.31 9.42
CA GLY A 209 19.84 14.28 10.52
C GLY A 209 19.39 13.39 11.68
N PRO A 210 20.18 13.33 12.77
CA PRO A 210 19.82 12.56 13.96
C PRO A 210 18.57 13.14 14.61
N PRO A 211 17.71 12.31 15.23
CA PRO A 211 16.55 12.79 15.97
C PRO A 211 17.02 13.72 17.12
N THR A 212 16.52 14.92 17.11
CA THR A 212 16.78 15.95 18.15
C THR A 212 15.77 15.84 19.28
#